data_f218ecfacb49d4fdb562e98f1d30795f
#
_entry.id   f218ecfacb49d4fdb562e98f1d30795f
#
_cell.length_a   1.000
_cell.length_b   1.000
_cell.length_c   1.000
_cell.angle_alpha   90.00
_cell.angle_beta   90.00
_cell.angle_gamma   90.00
#
_symmetry.space_group_name_H-M   'P 1'
#
loop_
_entity.id
_entity.type
_entity.pdbx_description
1 polymer ?
#
loop_
_entity_poly.entity_id
_entity_poly.type
_entity_poly.pdbx_seq_one_letter_code
_entity_poly.pdbx_strand_id
1 'polypeptide(L)'
;EIGSGLVGSEMCIRDSRYEGDYVNGERTGQGIYVHKNGDKYVGQFKNGEQHGTGTFTWANGAVYEGQWVNNQRSGKGHYIWANGDDYEGEWKNNMADGEGTLRTADGTKYKGHFVKGKEDGKGVLEDKNGVRYDGFFKQGKKHGAFVETDKNGNVIRKGVYKFGTLDAEQK
;
A
#
# COMPACT_ATOMS: atom_id res chain seq x y z
N GLU A 1 -29.43 29.69 -17.59
CA GLU A 1 -30.36 28.55 -17.45
C GLU A 1 -29.61 27.34 -16.91
N ILE A 2 -30.10 26.88 -15.77
CA ILE A 2 -29.55 25.75 -15.00
C ILE A 2 -30.08 24.48 -15.66
N GLY A 3 -29.25 23.76 -16.38
CA GLY A 3 -29.55 22.42 -16.89
C GLY A 3 -29.40 21.36 -15.80
N SER A 4 -30.53 21.01 -15.19
CA SER A 4 -30.65 19.91 -14.22
C SER A 4 -30.41 18.55 -14.87
N GLY A 5 -29.64 17.75 -14.20
CA GLY A 5 -29.75 16.32 -13.99
C GLY A 5 -30.12 15.37 -15.11
N LEU A 6 -29.26 14.44 -15.37
CA LEU A 6 -29.68 13.13 -15.83
C LEU A 6 -29.24 12.09 -14.81
N VAL A 7 -30.27 11.61 -14.06
CA VAL A 7 -30.21 10.43 -13.23
C VAL A 7 -30.39 9.22 -14.14
N GLY A 8 -29.45 8.26 -14.05
CA GLY A 8 -29.69 6.85 -14.32
C GLY A 8 -29.65 6.40 -15.77
N SER A 9 -28.61 5.68 -16.08
CA SER A 9 -28.61 4.37 -16.75
C SER A 9 -27.16 4.01 -17.09
N GLU A 10 -26.86 2.74 -17.12
CA GLU A 10 -25.58 2.12 -17.45
C GLU A 10 -24.88 2.83 -18.62
N MET A 11 -24.05 3.82 -18.30
CA MET A 11 -23.25 4.48 -19.29
C MET A 11 -21.98 3.69 -19.44
N CYS A 12 -21.86 2.86 -20.47
CA CYS A 12 -20.58 2.40 -20.99
C CYS A 12 -19.67 3.60 -21.04
N ILE A 13 -18.70 3.70 -20.12
CA ILE A 13 -17.70 4.77 -20.09
C ILE A 13 -16.78 4.51 -21.28
N ARG A 14 -17.13 5.07 -22.45
CA ARG A 14 -16.31 4.95 -23.67
C ARG A 14 -15.03 5.79 -23.58
N ASP A 15 -15.05 6.85 -22.75
CA ASP A 15 -13.96 7.80 -22.62
C ASP A 15 -13.67 8.13 -21.15
N SER A 16 -12.46 8.57 -20.86
CA SER A 16 -12.10 9.08 -19.53
C SER A 16 -12.85 10.37 -19.24
N ARG A 17 -13.30 10.55 -17.99
CA ARG A 17 -14.05 11.72 -17.53
C ARG A 17 -13.38 12.36 -16.33
N TYR A 18 -13.31 13.70 -16.34
CA TYR A 18 -12.89 14.49 -15.18
C TYR A 18 -14.03 15.42 -14.73
N GLU A 19 -14.21 15.53 -13.42
CA GLU A 19 -15.10 16.48 -12.78
C GLU A 19 -14.34 17.16 -11.64
N GLY A 20 -14.15 18.47 -11.73
CA GLY A 20 -13.38 19.27 -10.77
C GLY A 20 -12.92 20.60 -11.36
N ASP A 21 -12.02 21.27 -10.65
CA ASP A 21 -11.56 22.59 -11.01
C ASP A 21 -10.49 22.57 -12.12
N TYR A 22 -10.51 23.60 -12.95
CA TYR A 22 -9.51 23.88 -13.97
C TYR A 22 -8.94 25.29 -13.81
N VAL A 23 -7.63 25.41 -13.96
CA VAL A 23 -6.94 26.70 -14.11
C VAL A 23 -6.05 26.62 -15.34
N ASN A 24 -6.21 27.58 -16.27
CA ASN A 24 -5.48 27.63 -17.54
C ASN A 24 -5.52 26.31 -18.35
N GLY A 25 -6.66 25.59 -18.31
CA GLY A 25 -6.82 24.32 -19.00
C GLY A 25 -6.23 23.08 -18.29
N GLU A 26 -5.62 23.26 -17.14
CA GLU A 26 -5.07 22.17 -16.33
C GLU A 26 -5.97 21.84 -15.12
N ARG A 27 -6.11 20.55 -14.80
CA ARG A 27 -6.83 20.08 -13.62
C ARG A 27 -6.11 20.58 -12.36
N THR A 28 -6.87 21.12 -11.41
CA THR A 28 -6.34 21.65 -10.15
C THR A 28 -7.33 21.45 -9.01
N GLY A 29 -6.91 21.69 -7.77
CA GLY A 29 -7.81 21.58 -6.61
C GLY A 29 -8.37 20.17 -6.42
N GLN A 30 -9.61 20.09 -5.96
CA GLN A 30 -10.30 18.81 -5.76
C GLN A 30 -10.96 18.35 -7.06
N GLY A 31 -10.90 17.04 -7.33
CA GLY A 31 -11.53 16.50 -8.52
C GLY A 31 -11.74 14.99 -8.49
N ILE A 32 -12.55 14.52 -9.43
CA ILE A 32 -12.82 13.12 -9.70
C ILE A 32 -12.36 12.82 -11.12
N TYR A 33 -11.51 11.83 -11.28
CA TYR A 33 -11.11 11.33 -12.60
C TYR A 33 -11.52 9.87 -12.73
N VAL A 34 -12.30 9.56 -13.74
CA VAL A 34 -12.69 8.20 -14.08
C VAL A 34 -12.04 7.82 -15.41
N HIS A 35 -11.23 6.78 -15.37
CA HIS A 35 -10.57 6.24 -16.55
C HIS A 35 -11.53 5.35 -17.36
N LYS A 36 -11.29 5.23 -18.66
CA LYS A 36 -12.06 4.37 -19.56
C LYS A 36 -12.10 2.89 -19.18
N ASN A 37 -11.11 2.41 -18.41
CA ASN A 37 -11.04 1.04 -17.90
C ASN A 37 -11.78 0.84 -16.58
N GLY A 38 -12.43 1.89 -16.03
CA GLY A 38 -13.16 1.85 -14.78
C GLY A 38 -12.36 2.25 -13.54
N ASP A 39 -11.05 2.50 -13.65
CA ASP A 39 -10.28 3.04 -12.54
C ASP A 39 -10.76 4.44 -12.20
N LYS A 40 -10.75 4.79 -10.91
CA LYS A 40 -11.24 6.07 -10.40
C LYS A 40 -10.25 6.69 -9.43
N TYR A 41 -9.97 7.97 -9.62
CA TYR A 41 -9.26 8.80 -8.65
C TYR A 41 -10.18 9.89 -8.10
N VAL A 42 -10.17 10.07 -6.79
CA VAL A 42 -10.86 11.16 -6.08
C VAL A 42 -9.85 11.83 -5.18
N GLY A 43 -9.52 13.09 -5.43
CA GLY A 43 -8.51 13.77 -4.64
C GLY A 43 -8.02 15.06 -5.24
N GLN A 44 -6.88 15.50 -4.78
CA GLN A 44 -6.26 16.74 -5.18
C GLN A 44 -5.48 16.60 -6.49
N PHE A 45 -5.54 17.64 -7.29
CA PHE A 45 -4.78 17.83 -8.53
C PHE A 45 -3.94 19.09 -8.46
N LYS A 46 -2.79 19.08 -9.10
CA LYS A 46 -1.91 20.21 -9.32
C LYS A 46 -1.26 20.08 -10.69
N ASN A 47 -1.38 21.14 -11.54
CA ASN A 47 -0.82 21.16 -12.89
C ASN A 47 -1.19 19.90 -13.71
N GLY A 48 -2.48 19.51 -13.66
CA GLY A 48 -2.99 18.36 -14.38
C GLY A 48 -2.69 16.99 -13.76
N GLU A 49 -1.88 16.90 -12.70
CA GLU A 49 -1.41 15.66 -12.08
C GLU A 49 -2.07 15.40 -10.72
N GLN A 50 -2.23 14.13 -10.36
CA GLN A 50 -2.62 13.71 -9.01
C GLN A 50 -1.56 14.20 -8.02
N HIS A 51 -2.00 14.93 -6.98
CA HIS A 51 -1.12 15.55 -6.02
C HIS A 51 -1.81 15.64 -4.64
N GLY A 52 -1.04 15.92 -3.57
CA GLY A 52 -1.61 16.07 -2.23
C GLY A 52 -2.22 14.77 -1.71
N THR A 53 -3.50 14.78 -1.29
CA THR A 53 -4.20 13.60 -0.79
C THR A 53 -5.28 13.14 -1.76
N GLY A 54 -5.45 11.82 -1.88
CA GLY A 54 -6.47 11.26 -2.75
C GLY A 54 -6.61 9.75 -2.62
N THR A 55 -7.75 9.26 -3.10
CA THR A 55 -8.09 7.84 -3.16
C THR A 55 -8.13 7.38 -4.60
N PHE A 56 -7.39 6.34 -4.92
CA PHE A 56 -7.42 5.65 -6.20
C PHE A 56 -8.08 4.28 -6.02
N THR A 57 -9.12 4.03 -6.78
CA THR A 57 -9.82 2.74 -6.83
C THR A 57 -9.61 2.12 -8.20
N TRP A 58 -8.99 0.96 -8.24
CA TRP A 58 -8.80 0.18 -9.46
C TRP A 58 -10.07 -0.59 -9.83
N ALA A 59 -10.29 -0.84 -11.11
CA ALA A 59 -11.43 -1.61 -11.60
C ALA A 59 -11.49 -3.05 -11.03
N ASN A 60 -10.34 -3.60 -10.59
CA ASN A 60 -10.27 -4.91 -9.94
C ASN A 60 -10.64 -4.90 -8.45
N GLY A 61 -11.03 -3.74 -7.90
CA GLY A 61 -11.42 -3.56 -6.50
C GLY A 61 -10.28 -3.21 -5.55
N ALA A 62 -9.02 -3.13 -6.00
CA ALA A 62 -7.94 -2.60 -5.17
C ALA A 62 -8.15 -1.11 -4.88
N VAL A 63 -7.67 -0.63 -3.73
CA VAL A 63 -7.82 0.76 -3.30
C VAL A 63 -6.50 1.27 -2.72
N TYR A 64 -6.12 2.48 -3.08
CA TYR A 64 -5.09 3.24 -2.37
C TYR A 64 -5.67 4.54 -1.86
N GLU A 65 -5.45 4.82 -0.59
CA GLU A 65 -5.77 6.09 0.04
C GLU A 65 -4.49 6.66 0.66
N GLY A 66 -4.10 7.86 0.26
CA GLY A 66 -2.87 8.45 0.78
C GLY A 66 -2.38 9.67 0.02
N GLN A 67 -1.08 9.90 0.16
CA GLN A 67 -0.41 11.05 -0.44
C GLN A 67 0.10 10.75 -1.84
N TRP A 68 0.06 11.78 -2.69
CA TRP A 68 0.42 11.74 -4.10
C TRP A 68 1.35 12.90 -4.44
N VAL A 69 2.33 12.63 -5.25
CA VAL A 69 3.21 13.63 -5.86
C VAL A 69 3.40 13.26 -7.33
N ASN A 70 2.94 14.17 -8.23
CA ASN A 70 3.11 14.02 -9.68
C ASN A 70 2.70 12.62 -10.19
N ASN A 71 1.43 12.24 -9.92
CA ASN A 71 0.83 10.95 -10.28
C ASN A 71 1.46 9.72 -9.60
N GLN A 72 2.31 9.90 -8.61
CA GLN A 72 2.96 8.80 -7.89
C GLN A 72 2.53 8.79 -6.42
N ARG A 73 2.26 7.58 -5.89
CA ARG A 73 2.06 7.36 -4.46
C ARG A 73 3.34 7.74 -3.72
N SER A 74 3.22 8.58 -2.71
CA SER A 74 4.33 9.13 -1.94
C SER A 74 3.90 9.43 -0.51
N GLY A 75 4.85 9.59 0.41
CA GLY A 75 4.53 9.86 1.81
C GLY A 75 3.74 8.74 2.47
N LYS A 76 2.74 9.05 3.28
CA LYS A 76 1.93 8.05 3.98
C LYS A 76 0.73 7.63 3.16
N GLY A 77 0.43 6.32 3.17
CA GLY A 77 -0.73 5.79 2.48
C GLY A 77 -1.08 4.36 2.88
N HIS A 78 -2.32 4.00 2.61
CA HIS A 78 -2.89 2.68 2.82
C HIS A 78 -3.31 2.09 1.48
N TYR A 79 -2.80 0.91 1.16
CA TYR A 79 -3.13 0.15 -0.04
C TYR A 79 -3.83 -1.15 0.35
N ILE A 80 -4.99 -1.40 -0.22
CA ILE A 80 -5.74 -2.64 -0.07
C ILE A 80 -5.76 -3.33 -1.43
N TRP A 81 -5.19 -4.53 -1.51
CA TRP A 81 -5.23 -5.34 -2.73
C TRP A 81 -6.58 -6.03 -2.91
N ALA A 82 -6.89 -6.40 -4.14
CA ALA A 82 -8.13 -7.11 -4.48
C ALA A 82 -8.27 -8.48 -3.79
N ASN A 83 -7.15 -9.09 -3.36
CA ASN A 83 -7.13 -10.36 -2.62
C ASN A 83 -7.35 -10.20 -1.11
N GLY A 84 -7.47 -8.95 -0.62
CA GLY A 84 -7.68 -8.64 0.80
C GLY A 84 -6.41 -8.43 1.61
N ASP A 85 -5.23 -8.53 0.99
CA ASP A 85 -4.00 -8.04 1.64
C ASP A 85 -4.07 -6.53 1.79
N ASP A 86 -3.42 -5.97 2.82
CA ASP A 86 -3.29 -4.52 2.97
C ASP A 86 -1.90 -4.10 3.46
N TYR A 87 -1.47 -2.94 3.00
CA TYR A 87 -0.25 -2.27 3.45
C TYR A 87 -0.55 -0.85 3.89
N GLU A 88 -0.15 -0.52 5.09
CA GLU A 88 -0.22 0.83 5.66
C GLU A 88 1.17 1.29 6.04
N GLY A 89 1.65 2.37 5.45
CA GLY A 89 3.02 2.84 5.72
C GLY A 89 3.50 3.92 4.77
N GLU A 90 4.82 4.00 4.64
CA GLU A 90 5.50 4.99 3.83
C GLU A 90 5.67 4.53 2.39
N TRP A 91 5.51 5.48 1.46
CA TRP A 91 5.55 5.28 0.02
C TRP A 91 6.55 6.22 -0.64
N LYS A 92 7.24 5.73 -1.64
CA LYS A 92 8.12 6.52 -2.49
C LYS A 92 8.09 5.98 -3.92
N ASN A 93 7.77 6.86 -4.89
CA ASN A 93 7.73 6.51 -6.31
C ASN A 93 6.91 5.23 -6.57
N ASN A 94 5.67 5.19 -6.06
CA ASN A 94 4.72 4.07 -6.17
C ASN A 94 5.10 2.78 -5.42
N MET A 95 6.18 2.74 -4.66
CA MET A 95 6.63 1.57 -3.90
C MET A 95 6.56 1.84 -2.39
N ALA A 96 6.28 0.79 -1.61
CA ALA A 96 6.47 0.81 -0.16
C ALA A 96 7.97 1.05 0.13
N ASP A 97 8.30 2.11 0.88
CA ASP A 97 9.69 2.50 1.16
C ASP A 97 9.70 3.33 2.47
N GLY A 98 10.29 2.78 3.52
CA GLY A 98 10.25 3.28 4.89
C GLY A 98 9.51 2.35 5.84
N GLU A 99 8.97 2.88 6.92
CA GLU A 99 8.26 2.09 7.93
C GLU A 99 6.84 1.77 7.48
N GLY A 100 6.41 0.51 7.72
CA GLY A 100 5.07 0.09 7.35
C GLY A 100 4.61 -1.21 8.00
N THR A 101 3.35 -1.51 7.79
CA THR A 101 2.69 -2.74 8.23
C THR A 101 2.00 -3.38 7.04
N LEU A 102 2.37 -4.60 6.72
CA LEU A 102 1.70 -5.45 5.73
C LEU A 102 0.85 -6.49 6.48
N ARG A 103 -0.40 -6.63 6.10
CA ARG A 103 -1.30 -7.69 6.58
C ARG A 103 -1.78 -8.48 5.38
N THR A 104 -1.66 -9.77 5.45
CA THR A 104 -2.11 -10.68 4.40
C THR A 104 -3.45 -11.31 4.75
N ALA A 105 -4.24 -11.65 3.75
CA ALA A 105 -5.59 -12.21 3.92
C ALA A 105 -5.59 -13.54 4.70
N ASP A 106 -4.46 -14.26 4.76
CA ASP A 106 -4.29 -15.47 5.55
C ASP A 106 -4.07 -15.22 7.05
N GLY A 107 -3.96 -13.93 7.47
CA GLY A 107 -3.76 -13.51 8.85
C GLY A 107 -2.31 -13.30 9.26
N THR A 108 -1.36 -13.38 8.32
CA THR A 108 0.04 -13.02 8.59
C THR A 108 0.19 -11.50 8.64
N LYS A 109 1.03 -10.99 9.55
CA LYS A 109 1.31 -9.56 9.71
C LYS A 109 2.80 -9.31 9.80
N TYR A 110 3.31 -8.45 8.95
CA TYR A 110 4.66 -7.92 9.05
C TYR A 110 4.60 -6.44 9.46
N LYS A 111 5.44 -6.04 10.40
CA LYS A 111 5.66 -4.65 10.77
C LYS A 111 7.15 -4.37 10.81
N GLY A 112 7.61 -3.42 10.02
CA GLY A 112 9.02 -3.06 9.95
C GLY A 112 9.35 -2.21 8.75
N HIS A 113 10.62 -2.22 8.39
CA HIS A 113 11.16 -1.38 7.33
C HIS A 113 11.04 -2.05 5.96
N PHE A 114 10.72 -1.24 4.95
CA PHE A 114 10.61 -1.62 3.54
C PHE A 114 11.59 -0.81 2.69
N VAL A 115 12.15 -1.45 1.68
CA VAL A 115 12.96 -0.79 0.63
C VAL A 115 12.47 -1.28 -0.72
N LYS A 116 12.01 -0.35 -1.57
CA LYS A 116 11.50 -0.64 -2.92
C LYS A 116 10.48 -1.78 -2.96
N GLY A 117 9.53 -1.76 -2.01
CA GLY A 117 8.43 -2.72 -1.92
C GLY A 117 8.77 -4.07 -1.29
N LYS A 118 9.95 -4.23 -0.69
CA LYS A 118 10.37 -5.46 -0.01
C LYS A 118 10.77 -5.18 1.42
N GLU A 119 10.50 -6.14 2.31
CA GLU A 119 10.98 -6.09 3.70
C GLU A 119 12.52 -6.06 3.69
N ASP A 120 13.10 -5.05 4.30
CA ASP A 120 14.55 -4.87 4.37
C ASP A 120 14.91 -4.09 5.65
N GLY A 121 15.73 -4.67 6.52
CA GLY A 121 16.05 -4.13 7.83
C GLY A 121 15.37 -4.88 8.96
N LYS A 122 15.19 -4.20 10.09
CA LYS A 122 14.53 -4.79 11.27
C LYS A 122 13.02 -4.86 11.06
N GLY A 123 12.42 -5.99 11.47
CA GLY A 123 10.99 -6.16 11.42
C GLY A 123 10.47 -7.30 12.29
N VAL A 124 9.17 -7.29 12.48
CA VAL A 124 8.44 -8.32 13.22
C VAL A 124 7.43 -8.96 12.28
N LEU A 125 7.52 -10.28 12.15
CA LEU A 125 6.54 -11.08 11.41
C LEU A 125 5.75 -11.90 12.42
N GLU A 126 4.44 -11.80 12.39
CA GLU A 126 3.52 -12.60 13.19
C GLU A 126 2.66 -13.45 12.26
N ASP A 127 2.63 -14.75 12.47
CA ASP A 127 1.80 -15.65 11.69
C ASP A 127 0.37 -15.73 12.25
N LYS A 128 -0.53 -16.38 11.51
CA LYS A 128 -1.93 -16.59 11.89
C LYS A 128 -2.14 -17.34 13.22
N ASN A 129 -1.12 -18.04 13.74
CA ASN A 129 -1.17 -18.80 14.99
C ASN A 129 -0.60 -17.97 16.17
N GLY A 130 -0.13 -16.75 15.91
CA GLY A 130 0.48 -15.86 16.89
C GLY A 130 1.94 -16.16 17.18
N VAL A 131 2.61 -16.99 16.34
CA VAL A 131 4.06 -17.14 16.39
C VAL A 131 4.70 -15.88 15.83
N ARG A 132 5.58 -15.27 16.62
CA ARG A 132 6.22 -14.00 16.31
C ARG A 132 7.71 -14.19 16.07
N TYR A 133 8.17 -13.81 14.91
CA TYR A 133 9.57 -13.64 14.55
C TYR A 133 9.98 -12.17 14.72
N ASP A 134 10.94 -11.86 15.58
CA ASP A 134 11.56 -10.55 15.74
C ASP A 134 13.00 -10.65 15.25
N GLY A 135 13.31 -9.98 14.15
CA GLY A 135 14.62 -10.15 13.52
C GLY A 135 14.83 -9.21 12.35
N PHE A 136 15.79 -9.61 11.52
CA PHE A 136 16.16 -8.83 10.35
C PHE A 136 15.69 -9.50 9.05
N PHE A 137 15.47 -8.67 8.05
CA PHE A 137 15.08 -9.04 6.70
C PHE A 137 16.04 -8.42 5.69
N LYS A 138 16.23 -9.08 4.56
CA LYS A 138 16.99 -8.57 3.41
C LYS A 138 16.30 -8.98 2.13
N GLN A 139 15.83 -8.00 1.35
CA GLN A 139 15.13 -8.21 0.08
C GLN A 139 13.94 -9.20 0.20
N GLY A 140 13.13 -9.06 1.27
CA GLY A 140 11.97 -9.91 1.54
C GLY A 140 12.28 -11.27 2.15
N LYS A 141 13.54 -11.53 2.56
CA LYS A 141 13.94 -12.82 3.17
C LYS A 141 14.45 -12.59 4.58
N LYS A 142 14.13 -13.52 5.50
CA LYS A 142 14.73 -13.57 6.85
C LYS A 142 16.25 -13.56 6.72
N HIS A 143 16.93 -12.68 7.47
CA HIS A 143 18.38 -12.49 7.43
C HIS A 143 18.89 -11.96 8.75
N GLY A 144 20.09 -12.38 9.19
CA GLY A 144 20.66 -11.94 10.47
C GLY A 144 20.05 -12.58 11.71
N ALA A 145 20.37 -12.02 12.85
CA ALA A 145 19.92 -12.55 14.15
C ALA A 145 18.40 -12.39 14.32
N PHE A 146 17.79 -13.37 15.01
CA PHE A 146 16.37 -13.38 15.29
C PHE A 146 16.03 -14.04 16.61
N VAL A 147 14.83 -13.75 17.12
CA VAL A 147 14.16 -14.47 18.19
C VAL A 147 12.74 -14.79 17.72
N GLU A 148 12.33 -16.06 17.87
CA GLU A 148 10.93 -16.45 17.68
C GLU A 148 10.29 -16.75 19.04
N THR A 149 9.05 -16.29 19.20
CA THR A 149 8.24 -16.51 20.40
C THR A 149 6.89 -17.11 20.02
N ASP A 150 6.32 -17.88 20.95
CA ASP A 150 4.93 -18.33 20.83
C ASP A 150 3.94 -17.16 21.11
N LYS A 151 2.64 -17.44 20.98
CA LYS A 151 1.57 -16.47 21.26
C LYS A 151 1.53 -15.96 22.70
N ASN A 152 2.18 -16.65 23.65
CA ASN A 152 2.27 -16.27 25.05
C ASN A 152 3.55 -15.47 25.36
N GLY A 153 4.44 -15.29 24.35
CA GLY A 153 5.69 -14.59 24.50
C GLY A 153 6.87 -15.47 24.94
N ASN A 154 6.69 -16.80 25.06
CA ASN A 154 7.78 -17.70 25.38
C ASN A 154 8.70 -17.87 24.19
N VAL A 155 10.01 -17.79 24.40
CA VAL A 155 11.00 -18.04 23.34
C VAL A 155 10.96 -19.50 22.93
N ILE A 156 10.69 -19.77 21.65
CA ILE A 156 10.68 -21.10 21.05
C ILE A 156 11.92 -21.37 20.20
N ARG A 157 12.53 -20.32 19.66
CA ARG A 157 13.75 -20.44 18.86
C ARG A 157 14.48 -19.10 18.76
N LYS A 158 15.81 -19.14 18.69
CA LYS A 158 16.68 -18.02 18.36
C LYS A 158 17.87 -18.47 17.52
N GLY A 159 18.43 -17.59 16.74
CA GLY A 159 19.54 -17.97 15.87
C GLY A 159 19.86 -16.90 14.84
N VAL A 160 20.41 -17.35 13.72
CA VAL A 160 20.80 -16.51 12.60
C VAL A 160 20.28 -17.09 11.29
N TYR A 161 19.62 -16.27 10.49
CA TYR A 161 19.25 -16.58 9.11
C TYR A 161 20.23 -15.96 8.12
N LYS A 162 20.47 -16.65 7.00
CA LYS A 162 21.22 -16.15 5.85
C LYS A 162 20.37 -16.31 4.61
N PHE A 163 19.81 -15.18 4.10
CA PHE A 163 18.93 -15.11 2.92
C PHE A 163 17.80 -16.17 2.91
N GLY A 164 17.10 -16.31 4.03
CA GLY A 164 15.96 -17.22 4.17
C GLY A 164 16.32 -18.63 4.63
N THR A 165 17.60 -18.99 4.74
CA THR A 165 18.07 -20.27 5.24
C THR A 165 18.57 -20.13 6.69
N LEU A 166 18.14 -20.99 7.58
CA LEU A 166 18.66 -21.04 8.96
C LEU A 166 20.13 -21.46 8.92
N ASP A 167 21.03 -20.57 9.34
CA ASP A 167 22.49 -20.78 9.34
C ASP A 167 22.97 -21.34 10.67
N ALA A 168 22.44 -20.81 11.77
CA ALA A 168 22.74 -21.28 13.12
C ALA A 168 21.54 -21.13 14.05
N GLU A 169 21.31 -22.15 14.87
CA GLU A 169 20.35 -22.14 15.96
C GLU A 169 21.10 -22.09 17.29
N GLN A 170 20.66 -21.19 18.17
CA GLN A 170 21.20 -21.10 19.53
C GLN A 170 20.26 -21.82 20.48
N LYS A 171 20.78 -22.78 21.20
CA LYS A 171 20.08 -23.50 22.29
C LYS A 171 19.89 -22.62 23.52
#